data_55f830b57754a5bf8fa52f20694151e7
#
_entry.id   55f830b57754a5bf8fa52f20694151e7
#
_cell.length_a   1.000
_cell.length_b   1.000
_cell.length_c   1.000
_cell.angle_alpha   90.00
_cell.angle_beta   90.00
_cell.angle_gamma   90.00
#
_symmetry.space_group_name_H-M   'P 1'
#
loop_
_entity.id
_entity.type
_entity.pdbx_description
1 polymer ?
#
loop_
_entity_poly.entity_id
_entity_poly.type
_entity_poly.pdbx_seq_one_letter_code
_entity_poly.pdbx_strand_id
1 'polypeptide(L)'
;MRRTISQGLVWVAAIFCAAACVSAQVKFTDSTFAPKEGDFIAHDFKFSDGQTLSEIRLHYSTLGTPQRDPGGKVTNAVLILHGTNRAGRVWLAPSFAGVLFGPGQLLDASKYYLILPDQLGAGLGKSTKPSDGLRAKFPHYDYSDMVRASQILLAQGLQVNHLHLLVGASMGCMEGFMWGESNPDDMDAMLLLSCLPVEVASRNRMVRKIMVDDIRHDPGWNNGNYSEQPYGLRAALGHLLVVGSVPTRWQKEYPTAAAADKYVNDYIDQNMKTTDANDFMYQYDASRNYDASKGLDKIRARVLLINPQEDFWNPAELGIAEEQIKKVRNGKFVLLSFPESYGHYTFFQAAAWQKYFAEFLKTLE
;
A
#
# COMPACT_ATOMS: atom_id res chain seq x y z
N MET A 1 -16.49 -67.34 39.07
CA MET A 1 -15.75 -66.08 39.28
C MET A 1 -15.50 -65.43 37.92
N ARG A 2 -16.34 -64.50 37.57
CA ARG A 2 -16.18 -63.68 36.33
C ARG A 2 -15.65 -62.31 36.75
N ARG A 3 -14.44 -61.93 36.27
CA ARG A 3 -13.89 -60.58 36.43
C ARG A 3 -14.34 -59.74 35.23
N THR A 4 -15.10 -58.72 35.50
CA THR A 4 -15.47 -57.65 34.62
C THR A 4 -14.32 -56.62 34.51
N ILE A 5 -13.83 -56.40 33.31
CA ILE A 5 -12.84 -55.34 33.00
C ILE A 5 -13.65 -54.14 32.54
N SER A 6 -13.62 -53.05 33.30
CA SER A 6 -14.20 -51.75 32.92
C SER A 6 -13.22 -51.03 32.00
N GLN A 7 -13.66 -50.77 30.78
CA GLN A 7 -12.97 -49.88 29.84
C GLN A 7 -13.31 -48.44 30.19
N GLY A 8 -12.33 -47.70 30.72
CA GLY A 8 -12.43 -46.28 30.90
C GLY A 8 -12.23 -45.57 29.55
N LEU A 9 -13.29 -44.91 29.05
CA LEU A 9 -13.25 -44.01 27.88
C LEU A 9 -12.55 -42.72 28.33
N VAL A 10 -11.32 -42.49 27.87
CA VAL A 10 -10.63 -41.19 27.98
C VAL A 10 -11.11 -40.31 26.85
N TRP A 11 -11.94 -39.32 27.14
CA TRP A 11 -12.28 -38.25 26.24
C TRP A 11 -11.10 -37.27 26.14
N VAL A 12 -10.37 -37.33 25.04
CA VAL A 12 -9.42 -36.28 24.67
C VAL A 12 -10.23 -35.15 24.05
N ALA A 13 -10.49 -34.10 24.83
CA ALA A 13 -11.04 -32.86 24.32
C ALA A 13 -9.99 -32.20 23.44
N ALA A 14 -10.10 -32.35 22.12
CA ALA A 14 -9.35 -31.57 21.16
C ALA A 14 -9.85 -30.12 21.22
N ILE A 15 -9.11 -29.27 21.92
CA ILE A 15 -9.31 -27.82 21.85
C ILE A 15 -8.88 -27.39 20.46
N PHE A 16 -9.84 -27.25 19.55
CA PHE A 16 -9.66 -26.54 18.29
C PHE A 16 -9.47 -25.06 18.62
N CYS A 17 -8.23 -24.64 18.78
CA CYS A 17 -7.87 -23.24 18.63
C CYS A 17 -8.13 -22.87 17.16
N ALA A 18 -9.33 -22.36 16.87
CA ALA A 18 -9.63 -21.73 15.62
C ALA A 18 -8.79 -20.44 15.57
N ALA A 19 -7.55 -20.54 15.09
CA ALA A 19 -6.78 -19.40 14.65
C ALA A 19 -7.58 -18.78 13.50
N ALA A 20 -8.32 -17.70 13.80
CA ALA A 20 -9.03 -16.92 12.80
C ALA A 20 -8.00 -16.44 11.77
N CYS A 21 -7.97 -17.08 10.60
CA CYS A 21 -7.18 -16.62 9.47
C CYS A 21 -7.66 -15.22 9.11
N VAL A 22 -6.92 -14.24 9.54
CA VAL A 22 -7.07 -12.87 9.08
C VAL A 22 -6.54 -12.85 7.65
N SER A 23 -7.43 -13.17 6.67
CA SER A 23 -7.25 -12.63 5.33
C SER A 23 -7.00 -11.14 5.48
N ALA A 24 -6.12 -10.55 4.70
CA ALA A 24 -5.59 -9.19 4.86
C ALA A 24 -6.62 -8.03 4.81
N GLN A 25 -7.84 -8.26 5.23
CA GLN A 25 -8.72 -7.23 5.76
C GLN A 25 -8.31 -7.03 7.22
N VAL A 26 -7.40 -6.09 7.41
CA VAL A 26 -7.12 -5.56 8.74
C VAL A 26 -8.46 -5.10 9.31
N LYS A 27 -9.01 -5.86 10.27
CA LYS A 27 -10.18 -5.40 11.03
C LYS A 27 -9.70 -4.25 11.91
N PHE A 28 -10.02 -3.03 11.50
CA PHE A 28 -9.77 -1.79 12.27
C PHE A 28 -10.73 -1.68 13.46
N THR A 29 -10.76 -2.66 14.35
CA THR A 29 -11.74 -2.70 15.45
C THR A 29 -11.23 -2.11 16.76
N ASP A 30 -9.99 -1.63 16.82
CA ASP A 30 -9.48 -0.93 18.01
C ASP A 30 -8.42 0.09 17.59
N SER A 31 -8.87 1.24 17.06
CA SER A 31 -7.93 2.34 16.87
C SER A 31 -7.75 3.04 18.22
N THR A 32 -6.66 2.72 18.91
CA THR A 32 -6.08 3.56 19.97
C THR A 32 -5.88 5.01 19.47
N PHE A 33 -5.98 5.20 18.16
CA PHE A 33 -5.82 6.45 17.44
C PHE A 33 -7.15 6.86 16.81
N ALA A 34 -7.69 8.02 17.18
CA ALA A 34 -8.85 8.65 16.56
C ALA A 34 -8.38 9.70 15.55
N PRO A 35 -8.24 9.36 14.26
CA PRO A 35 -7.81 10.31 13.24
C PRO A 35 -8.91 11.34 12.99
N LYS A 36 -8.50 12.54 12.60
CA LYS A 36 -9.41 13.52 11.99
C LYS A 36 -9.51 13.21 10.51
N GLU A 37 -10.71 12.94 10.04
CA GLU A 37 -10.98 12.76 8.61
C GLU A 37 -11.39 14.10 7.98
N GLY A 38 -11.08 14.30 6.70
CA GLY A 38 -11.47 15.47 5.94
C GLY A 38 -11.44 15.20 4.43
N ASP A 39 -12.14 16.06 3.72
CA ASP A 39 -12.16 16.10 2.27
C ASP A 39 -11.65 17.46 1.79
N PHE A 40 -10.83 17.45 0.75
CA PHE A 40 -10.46 18.64 -0.01
C PHE A 40 -10.97 18.50 -1.45
N ILE A 41 -11.66 19.50 -1.95
CA ILE A 41 -12.12 19.56 -3.36
C ILE A 41 -11.11 20.36 -4.15
N ALA A 42 -10.40 19.69 -5.05
CA ALA A 42 -9.54 20.35 -6.02
C ALA A 42 -10.33 20.61 -7.30
N HIS A 43 -10.26 21.84 -7.79
CA HIS A 43 -10.97 22.27 -9.00
C HIS A 43 -10.06 22.18 -10.23
N ASP A 44 -10.66 21.97 -11.39
CA ASP A 44 -10.02 21.97 -12.72
C ASP A 44 -8.78 21.09 -12.79
N PHE A 45 -8.87 19.88 -12.22
CA PHE A 45 -7.75 18.94 -12.19
C PHE A 45 -7.49 18.37 -13.59
N LYS A 46 -6.36 18.76 -14.17
CA LYS A 46 -5.92 18.30 -15.49
C LYS A 46 -5.07 17.04 -15.37
N PHE A 47 -5.50 15.95 -15.96
CA PHE A 47 -4.79 14.68 -16.01
C PHE A 47 -3.66 14.65 -17.03
N SER A 48 -2.75 13.71 -16.89
CA SER A 48 -1.61 13.49 -17.80
C SER A 48 -2.06 13.09 -19.20
N ASP A 49 -3.23 12.46 -19.35
CA ASP A 49 -3.87 12.13 -20.64
C ASP A 49 -4.52 13.34 -21.36
N GLY A 50 -4.47 14.52 -20.74
CA GLY A 50 -4.99 15.77 -21.27
C GLY A 50 -6.46 16.06 -20.91
N GLN A 51 -7.18 15.12 -20.31
CA GLN A 51 -8.53 15.34 -19.81
C GLN A 51 -8.53 16.20 -18.55
N THR A 52 -9.66 16.86 -18.26
CA THR A 52 -9.84 17.68 -17.06
C THR A 52 -11.15 17.30 -16.39
N LEU A 53 -11.12 17.10 -15.09
CA LEU A 53 -12.32 17.06 -14.25
C LEU A 53 -12.47 18.40 -13.55
N SER A 54 -13.69 18.97 -13.59
CA SER A 54 -14.00 20.24 -12.92
C SER A 54 -13.76 20.17 -11.42
N GLU A 55 -13.97 18.99 -10.82
CA GLU A 55 -13.74 18.74 -9.41
C GLU A 55 -13.24 17.31 -9.18
N ILE A 56 -12.27 17.18 -8.28
CA ILE A 56 -11.89 15.91 -7.66
C ILE A 56 -11.90 16.05 -6.14
N ARG A 57 -12.49 15.09 -5.44
CA ARG A 57 -12.41 14.97 -3.99
C ARG A 57 -11.14 14.23 -3.60
N LEU A 58 -10.37 14.78 -2.70
CA LEU A 58 -9.19 14.18 -2.08
C LEU A 58 -9.48 13.97 -0.59
N HIS A 59 -9.78 12.74 -0.23
CA HIS A 59 -10.06 12.34 1.16
C HIS A 59 -8.75 12.04 1.89
N TYR A 60 -8.72 12.36 3.18
CA TYR A 60 -7.55 12.11 4.03
C TYR A 60 -7.93 11.89 5.49
N SER A 61 -7.04 11.24 6.21
CA SER A 61 -7.06 11.16 7.67
C SER A 61 -5.79 11.78 8.23
N THR A 62 -5.88 12.46 9.39
CA THR A 62 -4.70 13.05 10.05
C THR A 62 -4.64 12.71 11.52
N LEU A 63 -3.41 12.63 12.05
CA LEU A 63 -3.12 12.53 13.48
C LEU A 63 -2.10 13.60 13.85
N GLY A 64 -2.19 14.14 15.06
CA GLY A 64 -1.32 15.25 15.49
C GLY A 64 -1.69 16.60 14.89
N THR A 65 -0.77 17.55 14.95
CA THR A 65 -0.96 18.94 14.48
C THR A 65 0.33 19.46 13.80
N PRO A 66 0.19 20.28 12.74
CA PRO A 66 1.36 20.86 12.08
C PRO A 66 2.08 21.85 13.00
N GLN A 67 3.41 21.75 13.05
CA GLN A 67 4.29 22.71 13.69
C GLN A 67 5.03 23.52 12.61
N ARG A 68 5.25 24.80 12.88
CA ARG A 68 5.91 25.70 11.92
C ARG A 68 7.08 26.40 12.58
N ASP A 69 8.12 26.59 11.80
CA ASP A 69 9.22 27.46 12.16
C ASP A 69 8.82 28.96 12.05
N PRO A 70 9.68 29.89 12.49
CA PRO A 70 9.42 31.35 12.36
C PRO A 70 9.23 31.81 10.90
N GLY A 71 9.75 31.08 9.92
CA GLY A 71 9.57 31.33 8.48
C GLY A 71 8.28 30.79 7.91
N GLY A 72 7.48 30.07 8.70
CA GLY A 72 6.21 29.46 8.28
C GLY A 72 6.35 28.10 7.59
N LYS A 73 7.57 27.54 7.52
CA LYS A 73 7.80 26.17 7.01
C LYS A 73 7.25 25.15 8.01
N VAL A 74 6.49 24.18 7.53
CA VAL A 74 6.05 23.03 8.36
C VAL A 74 7.25 22.13 8.61
N THR A 75 7.49 21.78 9.88
CA THR A 75 8.71 21.08 10.31
C THR A 75 8.48 19.63 10.73
N ASN A 76 7.23 19.20 10.92
CA ASN A 76 6.91 17.91 11.49
C ASN A 76 5.89 17.08 10.67
N ALA A 77 5.60 17.47 9.43
CA ALA A 77 4.65 16.74 8.60
C ALA A 77 5.25 15.43 8.08
N VAL A 78 4.50 14.35 8.23
CA VAL A 78 4.82 13.02 7.71
C VAL A 78 3.67 12.57 6.80
N LEU A 79 3.95 12.45 5.51
CA LEU A 79 2.99 11.91 4.53
C LEU A 79 3.19 10.40 4.41
N ILE A 80 2.10 9.61 4.52
CA ILE A 80 2.19 8.16 4.43
C ILE A 80 1.29 7.64 3.30
N LEU A 81 1.92 7.28 2.17
CA LEU A 81 1.28 6.83 0.94
C LEU A 81 1.06 5.32 0.93
N HIS A 82 -0.16 4.88 0.63
CA HIS A 82 -0.53 3.47 0.63
C HIS A 82 -0.20 2.76 -0.70
N GLY A 83 -0.26 1.43 -0.69
CA GLY A 83 -0.11 0.59 -1.89
C GLY A 83 -1.40 0.48 -2.72
N THR A 84 -1.28 -0.16 -3.90
CA THR A 84 -2.38 -0.38 -4.85
C THR A 84 -3.62 -0.99 -4.17
N ASN A 85 -4.80 -0.51 -4.55
CA ASN A 85 -6.11 -0.95 -4.07
C ASN A 85 -6.25 -0.94 -2.53
N ARG A 86 -5.75 0.13 -1.90
CA ARG A 86 -5.87 0.38 -0.45
C ARG A 86 -6.49 1.76 -0.21
N ALA A 87 -6.52 2.18 1.04
CA ALA A 87 -6.93 3.49 1.51
C ALA A 87 -5.97 3.95 2.61
N GLY A 88 -5.89 5.24 2.87
CA GLY A 88 -5.00 5.80 3.91
C GLY A 88 -5.19 5.16 5.28
N ARG A 89 -6.42 4.79 5.62
CA ARG A 89 -6.76 4.10 6.86
C ARG A 89 -6.05 2.76 7.10
N VAL A 90 -5.49 2.12 6.06
CA VAL A 90 -4.74 0.86 6.23
C VAL A 90 -3.57 1.02 7.21
N TRP A 91 -3.01 2.22 7.31
CA TRP A 91 -1.89 2.54 8.19
C TRP A 91 -2.26 2.62 9.68
N LEU A 92 -3.56 2.65 10.01
CA LEU A 92 -4.04 2.62 11.39
C LEU A 92 -4.05 1.19 11.98
N ALA A 93 -3.63 0.19 11.21
CA ALA A 93 -3.53 -1.19 11.66
C ALA A 93 -2.62 -1.33 12.88
N PRO A 94 -2.96 -2.21 13.86
CA PRO A 94 -2.12 -2.46 15.04
C PRO A 94 -0.68 -2.86 14.70
N SER A 95 -0.46 -3.59 13.60
CA SER A 95 0.87 -3.98 13.13
C SER A 95 1.72 -2.82 12.59
N PHE A 96 1.11 -1.66 12.30
CA PHE A 96 1.79 -0.45 11.84
C PHE A 96 1.63 0.69 12.87
N ALA A 97 0.43 1.24 13.05
CA ALA A 97 0.19 2.34 13.98
C ALA A 97 0.50 1.97 15.43
N GLY A 98 0.14 0.76 15.85
CA GLY A 98 0.42 0.27 17.22
C GLY A 98 1.92 0.15 17.54
N VAL A 99 2.76 0.10 16.50
CA VAL A 99 4.23 0.02 16.63
C VAL A 99 4.90 1.38 16.45
N LEU A 100 4.29 2.30 15.69
CA LEU A 100 4.97 3.53 15.26
C LEU A 100 4.34 4.82 15.80
N PHE A 101 3.03 4.89 16.08
CA PHE A 101 2.33 6.17 16.30
C PHE A 101 2.09 6.52 17.77
N GLY A 102 2.31 5.59 18.69
CA GLY A 102 2.12 5.82 20.13
C GLY A 102 3.17 6.74 20.75
N PRO A 103 2.92 7.21 21.99
CA PRO A 103 3.87 8.05 22.71
C PRO A 103 5.25 7.42 22.83
N GLY A 104 6.27 8.16 22.42
CA GLY A 104 7.67 7.71 22.42
C GLY A 104 8.07 6.77 21.29
N GLN A 105 7.14 6.39 20.41
CA GLN A 105 7.43 5.60 19.21
C GLN A 105 8.00 6.48 18.09
N LEU A 106 8.49 5.85 17.01
CA LEU A 106 9.25 6.52 15.96
C LEU A 106 8.47 7.60 15.20
N LEU A 107 7.16 7.44 15.06
CA LEU A 107 6.25 8.42 14.43
C LEU A 107 5.18 8.84 15.44
N ASP A 108 5.58 9.12 16.67
CA ASP A 108 4.72 9.58 17.76
C ASP A 108 3.77 10.71 17.32
N ALA A 109 2.46 10.43 17.30
CA ALA A 109 1.43 11.35 16.84
C ALA A 109 1.28 12.61 17.73
N SER A 110 1.90 12.66 18.90
CA SER A 110 1.99 13.88 19.71
C SER A 110 3.07 14.85 19.21
N LYS A 111 4.04 14.37 18.42
CA LYS A 111 5.17 15.11 17.90
C LYS A 111 5.05 15.39 16.41
N TYR A 112 4.56 14.41 15.65
CA TYR A 112 4.45 14.50 14.20
C TYR A 112 3.00 14.79 13.76
N TYR A 113 2.88 15.47 12.64
CA TYR A 113 1.62 15.62 11.91
C TYR A 113 1.55 14.54 10.84
N LEU A 114 0.90 13.43 11.15
CA LEU A 114 0.76 12.28 10.27
C LEU A 114 -0.41 12.52 9.32
N ILE A 115 -0.17 12.38 8.01
CA ILE A 115 -1.13 12.59 6.93
C ILE A 115 -1.28 11.30 6.15
N LEU A 116 -2.48 10.73 6.13
CA LEU A 116 -2.82 9.45 5.54
C LEU A 116 -3.88 9.69 4.45
N PRO A 117 -3.49 10.08 3.23
CA PRO A 117 -4.46 10.33 2.16
C PRO A 117 -5.02 9.02 1.61
N ASP A 118 -6.27 9.06 1.16
CA ASP A 118 -6.77 8.14 0.17
C ASP A 118 -6.31 8.65 -1.19
N GLN A 119 -5.43 7.93 -1.84
CA GLN A 119 -4.89 8.37 -3.13
C GLN A 119 -5.97 8.38 -4.21
N LEU A 120 -5.82 9.26 -5.22
CA LEU A 120 -6.71 9.35 -6.37
C LEU A 120 -6.92 7.96 -7.02
N GLY A 121 -8.16 7.60 -7.31
CA GLY A 121 -8.51 6.32 -7.92
C GLY A 121 -8.47 5.11 -6.98
N ALA A 122 -8.16 5.28 -5.69
CA ALA A 122 -8.05 4.17 -4.74
C ALA A 122 -9.42 3.53 -4.46
N GLY A 123 -9.62 2.29 -4.92
CA GLY A 123 -10.90 1.60 -4.88
C GLY A 123 -11.49 1.45 -3.47
N LEU A 124 -10.65 1.22 -2.45
CA LEU A 124 -11.10 1.13 -1.05
C LEU A 124 -11.12 2.50 -0.34
N GLY A 125 -10.70 3.57 -1.03
CA GLY A 125 -10.67 4.93 -0.52
C GLY A 125 -11.94 5.72 -0.83
N LYS A 126 -12.01 6.93 -0.30
CA LYS A 126 -13.09 7.89 -0.51
C LYS A 126 -12.72 9.03 -1.47
N SER A 127 -11.46 9.11 -1.94
CA SER A 127 -11.07 10.02 -3.01
C SER A 127 -11.73 9.65 -4.33
N THR A 128 -11.87 10.65 -5.22
CA THR A 128 -12.49 10.45 -6.54
C THR A 128 -11.88 9.28 -7.30
N LYS A 129 -12.73 8.44 -7.88
CA LYS A 129 -12.36 7.19 -8.53
C LYS A 129 -13.36 6.81 -9.64
N PRO A 130 -13.03 5.87 -10.52
CA PRO A 130 -13.89 5.45 -11.63
C PRO A 130 -15.31 5.05 -11.22
N SER A 131 -15.46 4.30 -10.13
CA SER A 131 -16.76 3.83 -9.63
C SER A 131 -17.69 4.94 -9.11
N ASP A 132 -17.20 6.17 -8.88
CA ASP A 132 -18.01 7.31 -8.47
C ASP A 132 -18.96 7.85 -9.56
N GLY A 133 -19.04 7.17 -10.71
CA GLY A 133 -20.04 7.46 -11.76
C GLY A 133 -19.47 7.53 -13.19
N LEU A 134 -18.22 7.94 -13.37
CA LEU A 134 -17.60 8.02 -14.70
C LEU A 134 -17.22 6.64 -15.26
N ARG A 135 -16.95 5.67 -14.41
CA ARG A 135 -16.60 4.30 -14.78
C ARG A 135 -15.49 4.29 -15.84
N ALA A 136 -15.68 3.60 -16.97
CA ALA A 136 -14.70 3.56 -18.06
C ALA A 136 -14.50 4.89 -18.81
N LYS A 137 -15.25 5.94 -18.47
CA LYS A 137 -15.03 7.31 -18.96
C LYS A 137 -14.17 8.15 -18.02
N PHE A 138 -13.71 7.56 -16.91
CA PHE A 138 -12.79 8.23 -15.99
C PHE A 138 -11.46 8.50 -16.72
N PRO A 139 -10.81 9.68 -16.50
CA PRO A 139 -9.51 9.97 -17.09
C PRO A 139 -8.49 8.87 -16.82
N HIS A 140 -7.66 8.58 -17.81
CA HIS A 140 -6.69 7.48 -17.75
C HIS A 140 -5.44 7.89 -16.97
N TYR A 141 -5.62 8.15 -15.67
CA TYR A 141 -4.57 8.64 -14.77
C TYR A 141 -3.37 7.70 -14.66
N ASP A 142 -2.26 8.24 -14.22
CA ASP A 142 -1.04 7.53 -13.87
C ASP A 142 -0.48 7.99 -12.52
N TYR A 143 0.68 7.47 -12.13
CA TYR A 143 1.30 7.84 -10.85
C TYR A 143 1.69 9.33 -10.79
N SER A 144 1.98 10.01 -11.91
CA SER A 144 2.26 11.44 -11.90
C SER A 144 1.03 12.27 -11.53
N ASP A 145 -0.15 11.82 -11.93
CA ASP A 145 -1.43 12.42 -11.54
C ASP A 145 -1.69 12.24 -10.04
N MET A 146 -1.38 11.05 -9.51
CA MET A 146 -1.56 10.75 -8.08
C MET A 146 -0.60 11.56 -7.20
N VAL A 147 0.65 11.70 -7.61
CA VAL A 147 1.63 12.59 -6.94
C VAL A 147 1.13 14.02 -6.94
N ARG A 148 0.69 14.54 -8.11
CA ARG A 148 0.18 15.91 -8.23
C ARG A 148 -1.08 16.13 -7.38
N ALA A 149 -2.00 15.16 -7.34
CA ALA A 149 -3.18 15.24 -6.46
C ALA A 149 -2.78 15.35 -4.98
N SER A 150 -1.79 14.54 -4.55
CA SER A 150 -1.25 14.60 -3.19
C SER A 150 -0.55 15.92 -2.90
N GLN A 151 0.19 16.48 -3.85
CA GLN A 151 0.81 17.82 -3.73
C GLN A 151 -0.23 18.92 -3.56
N ILE A 152 -1.30 18.88 -4.34
CA ILE A 152 -2.43 19.83 -4.24
C ILE A 152 -3.11 19.70 -2.87
N LEU A 153 -3.37 18.48 -2.40
CA LEU A 153 -3.92 18.26 -1.07
C LEU A 153 -3.06 18.87 0.03
N LEU A 154 -1.74 18.65 -0.01
CA LEU A 154 -0.82 19.21 0.98
C LEU A 154 -0.81 20.73 0.93
N ALA A 155 -0.58 21.30 -0.24
CA ALA A 155 -0.38 22.74 -0.40
C ALA A 155 -1.66 23.55 -0.16
N GLN A 156 -2.77 23.14 -0.76
CA GLN A 156 -4.02 23.90 -0.76
C GLN A 156 -4.99 23.45 0.35
N GLY A 157 -5.13 22.13 0.55
CA GLY A 157 -6.05 21.56 1.53
C GLY A 157 -5.54 21.64 2.96
N LEU A 158 -4.28 21.28 3.18
CA LEU A 158 -3.67 21.16 4.51
C LEU A 158 -2.68 22.29 4.82
N GLN A 159 -2.35 23.14 3.85
CA GLN A 159 -1.36 24.21 3.96
C GLN A 159 0.01 23.70 4.45
N VAL A 160 0.38 22.50 4.02
CA VAL A 160 1.69 21.88 4.28
C VAL A 160 2.60 22.20 3.10
N ASN A 161 3.64 22.96 3.35
CA ASN A 161 4.60 23.44 2.36
C ASN A 161 5.95 22.71 2.39
N HIS A 162 6.11 21.74 3.31
CA HIS A 162 7.30 20.91 3.41
C HIS A 162 6.99 19.64 4.22
N LEU A 163 7.62 18.53 3.84
CA LEU A 163 7.54 17.26 4.54
C LEU A 163 8.85 17.01 5.31
N HIS A 164 8.74 16.73 6.60
CA HIS A 164 9.85 16.14 7.34
C HIS A 164 10.16 14.73 6.82
N LEU A 165 9.11 13.96 6.49
CA LEU A 165 9.27 12.60 6.00
C LEU A 165 8.13 12.22 5.04
N LEU A 166 8.48 11.55 3.95
CA LEU A 166 7.53 10.79 3.14
C LEU A 166 7.75 9.29 3.42
N VAL A 167 6.70 8.58 3.82
CA VAL A 167 6.67 7.12 3.92
C VAL A 167 5.82 6.59 2.77
N GLY A 168 6.36 5.70 1.95
CA GLY A 168 5.61 5.11 0.85
C GLY A 168 5.80 3.61 0.79
N ALA A 169 4.72 2.85 0.54
CA ALA A 169 4.82 1.41 0.37
C ALA A 169 4.24 0.96 -0.98
N SER A 170 4.93 0.03 -1.67
CA SER A 170 4.51 -0.50 -2.96
C SER A 170 4.27 0.63 -3.97
N MET A 171 3.04 0.87 -4.40
CA MET A 171 2.65 2.00 -5.24
C MET A 171 3.12 3.33 -4.64
N GLY A 172 2.83 3.59 -3.36
CA GLY A 172 3.26 4.82 -2.68
C GLY A 172 4.79 4.96 -2.56
N CYS A 173 5.55 3.86 -2.57
CA CYS A 173 7.00 3.86 -2.68
C CYS A 173 7.45 4.34 -4.08
N MET A 174 6.80 3.86 -5.14
CA MET A 174 7.05 4.31 -6.51
C MET A 174 6.71 5.80 -6.71
N GLU A 175 5.59 6.24 -6.15
CA GLU A 175 5.23 7.66 -6.13
C GLU A 175 6.23 8.52 -5.35
N GLY A 176 6.77 7.99 -4.24
CA GLY A 176 7.81 8.67 -3.47
C GLY A 176 9.07 8.94 -4.29
N PHE A 177 9.54 7.96 -5.08
CA PHE A 177 10.65 8.19 -6.01
C PHE A 177 10.33 9.28 -7.05
N MET A 178 9.16 9.20 -7.72
CA MET A 178 8.74 10.21 -8.69
C MET A 178 8.65 11.61 -8.07
N TRP A 179 8.14 11.71 -6.84
CA TRP A 179 8.06 12.98 -6.14
C TRP A 179 9.44 13.55 -5.81
N GLY A 180 10.33 12.72 -5.27
CA GLY A 180 11.69 13.14 -4.94
C GLY A 180 12.51 13.62 -6.16
N GLU A 181 12.23 13.05 -7.35
CA GLU A 181 12.85 13.46 -8.60
C GLU A 181 12.30 14.80 -9.14
N SER A 182 10.98 14.96 -9.08
CA SER A 182 10.29 16.12 -9.65
C SER A 182 10.36 17.34 -8.74
N ASN A 183 10.35 17.14 -7.43
CA ASN A 183 10.33 18.18 -6.42
C ASN A 183 11.32 17.88 -5.28
N PRO A 184 12.62 17.94 -5.54
CA PRO A 184 13.66 17.46 -4.62
C PRO A 184 13.76 18.24 -3.31
N ASP A 185 13.16 19.43 -3.23
CA ASP A 185 13.21 20.31 -2.05
C ASP A 185 11.95 20.21 -1.17
N ASP A 186 10.96 19.39 -1.57
CA ASP A 186 9.69 19.27 -0.85
C ASP A 186 9.81 18.50 0.47
N MET A 187 10.92 17.72 0.67
CA MET A 187 11.05 16.84 1.83
C MET A 187 12.48 16.64 2.31
N ASP A 188 12.65 16.41 3.62
CA ASP A 188 13.96 16.12 4.21
C ASP A 188 14.37 14.65 4.00
N ALA A 189 13.41 13.71 4.10
CA ALA A 189 13.69 12.28 4.05
C ALA A 189 12.55 11.45 3.44
N MET A 190 12.89 10.23 2.97
CA MET A 190 11.95 9.22 2.49
C MET A 190 12.24 7.85 3.08
N LEU A 191 11.21 7.20 3.64
CA LEU A 191 11.18 5.77 3.93
C LEU A 191 10.34 5.06 2.87
N LEU A 192 10.99 4.30 2.03
CA LEU A 192 10.38 3.63 0.87
C LEU A 192 10.41 2.12 1.05
N LEU A 193 9.24 1.49 0.96
CA LEU A 193 9.04 0.09 1.30
C LEU A 193 8.50 -0.71 0.12
N SER A 194 9.17 -1.80 -0.22
CA SER A 194 8.70 -2.82 -1.18
C SER A 194 8.41 -2.29 -2.58
N CYS A 195 9.36 -1.62 -3.22
CA CYS A 195 9.30 -1.26 -4.64
C CYS A 195 10.66 -1.22 -5.31
N LEU A 196 10.67 -1.05 -6.62
CA LEU A 196 11.87 -0.82 -7.42
C LEU A 196 11.78 0.54 -8.12
N PRO A 197 12.87 1.34 -8.14
CA PRO A 197 12.88 2.64 -8.80
C PRO A 197 13.23 2.54 -10.31
N VAL A 198 12.61 1.60 -10.99
CA VAL A 198 12.80 1.36 -12.43
C VAL A 198 11.45 1.10 -13.09
N GLU A 199 11.42 1.11 -14.41
CA GLU A 199 10.23 0.73 -15.17
C GLU A 199 9.58 -0.55 -14.62
N VAL A 200 8.25 -0.53 -14.48
CA VAL A 200 7.49 -1.73 -14.13
C VAL A 200 7.51 -2.69 -15.32
N ALA A 201 8.44 -3.62 -15.29
CA ALA A 201 8.71 -4.56 -16.37
C ALA A 201 8.64 -6.03 -15.90
N SER A 202 8.99 -6.96 -16.80
CA SER A 202 9.11 -8.40 -16.51
C SER A 202 7.86 -8.96 -15.79
N ARG A 203 8.03 -9.87 -14.84
CA ARG A 203 6.94 -10.55 -14.11
C ARG A 203 5.94 -9.58 -13.49
N ASN A 204 6.41 -8.48 -12.88
CA ASN A 204 5.53 -7.47 -12.29
C ASN A 204 4.56 -6.88 -13.35
N ARG A 205 5.08 -6.48 -14.53
CA ARG A 205 4.24 -5.98 -15.63
C ARG A 205 3.34 -7.06 -16.21
N MET A 206 3.86 -8.28 -16.39
CA MET A 206 3.09 -9.40 -16.92
C MET A 206 1.86 -9.68 -16.08
N VAL A 207 2.01 -9.76 -14.75
CA VAL A 207 0.88 -10.00 -13.85
C VAL A 207 -0.13 -8.86 -13.90
N ARG A 208 0.32 -7.60 -13.88
CA ARG A 208 -0.58 -6.43 -14.01
C ARG A 208 -1.35 -6.47 -15.33
N LYS A 209 -0.67 -6.79 -16.43
CA LYS A 209 -1.29 -6.91 -17.74
C LYS A 209 -2.35 -8.01 -17.77
N ILE A 210 -2.06 -9.17 -17.21
CA ILE A 210 -3.02 -10.29 -17.11
C ILE A 210 -4.26 -9.85 -16.33
N MET A 211 -4.09 -9.29 -15.12
CA MET A 211 -5.22 -8.85 -14.29
C MET A 211 -6.08 -7.77 -14.97
N VAL A 212 -5.46 -6.84 -15.67
CA VAL A 212 -6.17 -5.81 -16.45
C VAL A 212 -6.93 -6.42 -17.62
N ASP A 213 -6.31 -7.38 -18.32
CA ASP A 213 -6.91 -8.04 -19.48
C ASP A 213 -8.05 -8.99 -19.07
N ASP A 214 -7.92 -9.70 -17.95
CA ASP A 214 -8.99 -10.55 -17.41
C ASP A 214 -10.30 -9.76 -17.26
N ILE A 215 -10.21 -8.53 -16.75
CA ILE A 215 -11.38 -7.66 -16.61
C ILE A 215 -11.80 -7.10 -17.97
N ARG A 216 -10.87 -6.54 -18.75
CA ARG A 216 -11.16 -5.81 -19.99
C ARG A 216 -11.78 -6.70 -21.06
N HIS A 217 -11.36 -7.97 -21.13
CA HIS A 217 -11.86 -8.93 -22.12
C HIS A 217 -13.06 -9.75 -21.63
N ASP A 218 -13.48 -9.59 -20.38
CA ASP A 218 -14.72 -10.19 -19.90
C ASP A 218 -15.93 -9.52 -20.53
N PRO A 219 -16.80 -10.25 -21.26
CA PRO A 219 -18.05 -9.70 -21.77
C PRO A 219 -18.92 -9.03 -20.70
N GLY A 220 -18.88 -9.55 -19.46
CA GLY A 220 -19.59 -9.00 -18.31
C GLY A 220 -19.13 -7.63 -17.88
N TRP A 221 -17.90 -7.22 -18.21
CA TRP A 221 -17.41 -5.86 -17.96
C TRP A 221 -18.15 -4.80 -18.78
N ASN A 222 -18.66 -5.14 -19.96
CA ASN A 222 -19.53 -4.31 -20.80
C ASN A 222 -19.00 -2.86 -20.95
N ASN A 223 -17.73 -2.71 -21.31
CA ASN A 223 -17.07 -1.41 -21.42
C ASN A 223 -17.22 -0.54 -20.14
N GLY A 224 -17.12 -1.17 -18.99
CA GLY A 224 -17.22 -0.52 -17.67
C GLY A 224 -18.64 -0.30 -17.15
N ASN A 225 -19.67 -0.71 -17.90
CA ASN A 225 -21.09 -0.49 -17.57
C ASN A 225 -21.79 -1.78 -17.10
N TYR A 226 -21.26 -2.42 -16.10
CA TYR A 226 -21.83 -3.63 -15.50
C TYR A 226 -22.78 -3.27 -14.34
N SER A 227 -23.75 -4.15 -14.08
CA SER A 227 -24.64 -4.10 -12.91
C SER A 227 -24.14 -5.00 -11.77
N GLU A 228 -23.43 -6.07 -12.11
CA GLU A 228 -22.76 -6.98 -11.19
C GLU A 228 -21.28 -7.03 -11.54
N GLN A 229 -20.41 -7.27 -10.55
CA GLN A 229 -18.98 -7.33 -10.78
C GLN A 229 -18.64 -8.44 -11.80
N PRO A 230 -17.85 -8.11 -12.87
CA PRO A 230 -17.54 -9.06 -13.92
C PRO A 230 -16.72 -10.25 -13.40
N TYR A 231 -16.86 -11.40 -14.04
CA TYR A 231 -16.09 -12.60 -13.68
C TYR A 231 -14.58 -12.39 -13.82
N GLY A 232 -14.16 -11.55 -14.76
CA GLY A 232 -12.76 -11.16 -14.94
C GLY A 232 -12.13 -10.55 -13.69
N LEU A 233 -12.90 -9.85 -12.84
CA LEU A 233 -12.41 -9.41 -11.55
C LEU A 233 -12.07 -10.59 -10.63
N ARG A 234 -12.88 -11.68 -10.67
CA ARG A 234 -12.60 -12.88 -9.90
C ARG A 234 -11.27 -13.52 -10.31
N ALA A 235 -10.99 -13.59 -11.61
CA ALA A 235 -9.73 -14.10 -12.15
C ALA A 235 -8.54 -13.20 -11.71
N ALA A 236 -8.68 -11.90 -11.86
CA ALA A 236 -7.67 -10.92 -11.46
C ALA A 236 -7.34 -11.01 -9.95
N LEU A 237 -8.34 -11.20 -9.09
CA LEU A 237 -8.15 -11.42 -7.65
C LEU A 237 -7.40 -12.72 -7.35
N GLY A 238 -7.62 -13.77 -8.15
CA GLY A 238 -6.86 -15.03 -8.06
C GLY A 238 -5.38 -14.83 -8.37
N HIS A 239 -5.05 -14.09 -9.42
CA HIS A 239 -3.67 -13.72 -9.73
C HIS A 239 -3.03 -12.87 -8.61
N LEU A 240 -3.76 -11.88 -8.11
CA LEU A 240 -3.30 -11.05 -7.00
C LEU A 240 -3.00 -11.86 -5.74
N LEU A 241 -3.84 -12.85 -5.43
CA LEU A 241 -3.63 -13.76 -4.32
C LEU A 241 -2.28 -14.47 -4.44
N VAL A 242 -2.02 -15.10 -5.59
CA VAL A 242 -0.80 -15.89 -5.81
C VAL A 242 0.47 -15.04 -5.74
N VAL A 243 0.47 -13.84 -6.35
CA VAL A 243 1.67 -12.97 -6.32
C VAL A 243 1.91 -12.31 -4.97
N GLY A 244 0.91 -12.26 -4.10
CA GLY A 244 1.05 -11.81 -2.73
C GLY A 244 1.52 -12.90 -1.76
N SER A 245 1.79 -14.13 -2.25
CA SER A 245 2.07 -15.29 -1.42
C SER A 245 3.52 -15.43 -0.98
N VAL A 246 3.69 -16.16 0.14
CA VAL A 246 4.99 -16.69 0.59
C VAL A 246 4.85 -18.20 0.70
N PRO A 247 5.51 -18.99 -0.16
CA PRO A 247 5.32 -20.44 -0.24
C PRO A 247 5.52 -21.16 1.09
N THR A 248 6.55 -20.83 1.84
CA THR A 248 6.87 -21.45 3.15
C THR A 248 5.80 -21.18 4.18
N ARG A 249 5.21 -19.97 4.18
CA ARG A 249 4.11 -19.59 5.05
C ARG A 249 2.83 -20.34 4.66
N TRP A 250 2.49 -20.36 3.39
CA TRP A 250 1.27 -21.00 2.92
C TRP A 250 1.31 -22.52 3.08
N GLN A 251 2.47 -23.16 2.92
CA GLN A 251 2.61 -24.59 3.22
C GLN A 251 2.31 -24.89 4.70
N LYS A 252 2.63 -23.96 5.60
CA LYS A 252 2.33 -24.09 7.03
C LYS A 252 0.87 -23.80 7.36
N GLU A 253 0.28 -22.77 6.74
CA GLU A 253 -1.08 -22.32 7.03
C GLU A 253 -2.16 -23.17 6.31
N TYR A 254 -1.85 -23.64 5.10
CA TYR A 254 -2.77 -24.40 4.24
C TYR A 254 -2.12 -25.71 3.75
N PRO A 255 -1.81 -26.66 4.65
CA PRO A 255 -0.98 -27.82 4.31
C PRO A 255 -1.73 -28.91 3.56
N THR A 256 -3.03 -28.78 3.31
CA THR A 256 -3.84 -29.75 2.57
C THR A 256 -4.56 -29.10 1.38
N ALA A 257 -4.88 -29.88 0.34
CA ALA A 257 -5.65 -29.41 -0.81
C ALA A 257 -6.97 -28.74 -0.37
N ALA A 258 -7.73 -29.38 0.50
CA ALA A 258 -8.99 -28.84 0.99
C ALA A 258 -8.84 -27.50 1.75
N ALA A 259 -7.76 -27.32 2.52
CA ALA A 259 -7.48 -26.05 3.21
C ALA A 259 -7.11 -24.96 2.19
N ALA A 260 -6.29 -25.30 1.20
CA ALA A 260 -5.89 -24.39 0.13
C ALA A 260 -7.09 -23.95 -0.72
N ASP A 261 -7.92 -24.90 -1.18
CA ASP A 261 -9.13 -24.63 -1.96
C ASP A 261 -10.10 -23.73 -1.21
N LYS A 262 -10.33 -24.02 0.08
CA LYS A 262 -11.17 -23.19 0.94
C LYS A 262 -10.64 -21.77 1.05
N TYR A 263 -9.34 -21.61 1.26
CA TYR A 263 -8.71 -20.28 1.39
C TYR A 263 -8.85 -19.47 0.10
N VAL A 264 -8.63 -20.08 -1.06
CA VAL A 264 -8.82 -19.41 -2.36
C VAL A 264 -10.25 -18.91 -2.52
N ASN A 265 -11.23 -19.77 -2.24
CA ASN A 265 -12.64 -19.41 -2.36
C ASN A 265 -13.02 -18.29 -1.40
N ASP A 266 -12.67 -18.41 -0.12
CA ASP A 266 -12.96 -17.40 0.90
C ASP A 266 -12.34 -16.03 0.54
N TYR A 267 -11.08 -16.03 0.12
CA TYR A 267 -10.37 -14.82 -0.27
C TYR A 267 -11.06 -14.12 -1.45
N ILE A 268 -11.35 -14.86 -2.51
CA ILE A 268 -11.96 -14.29 -3.71
C ILE A 268 -13.38 -13.80 -3.39
N ASP A 269 -14.22 -14.61 -2.76
CA ASP A 269 -15.60 -14.25 -2.45
C ASP A 269 -15.70 -13.04 -1.52
N GLN A 270 -14.73 -12.86 -0.61
CA GLN A 270 -14.68 -11.72 0.27
C GLN A 270 -14.25 -10.45 -0.50
N ASN A 271 -13.22 -10.55 -1.35
CA ASN A 271 -12.75 -9.39 -2.10
C ASN A 271 -13.71 -8.96 -3.22
N MET A 272 -14.45 -9.89 -3.83
CA MET A 272 -15.52 -9.57 -4.80
C MET A 272 -16.61 -8.66 -4.21
N LYS A 273 -16.83 -8.69 -2.90
CA LYS A 273 -17.85 -7.84 -2.22
C LYS A 273 -17.41 -6.40 -2.03
N THR A 274 -16.12 -6.14 -2.05
CA THR A 274 -15.56 -4.83 -1.67
C THR A 274 -14.75 -4.17 -2.76
N THR A 275 -14.43 -4.89 -3.83
CA THR A 275 -13.60 -4.39 -4.94
C THR A 275 -14.47 -4.09 -6.14
N ASP A 276 -14.33 -2.90 -6.71
CA ASP A 276 -14.92 -2.54 -8.00
C ASP A 276 -13.94 -2.83 -9.13
N ALA A 277 -14.42 -3.43 -10.23
CA ALA A 277 -13.57 -3.85 -11.33
C ALA A 277 -12.93 -2.67 -12.08
N ASN A 278 -13.64 -1.54 -12.25
CA ASN A 278 -13.07 -0.37 -12.89
C ASN A 278 -11.98 0.25 -12.02
N ASP A 279 -12.22 0.43 -10.71
CA ASP A 279 -11.23 0.97 -9.77
C ASP A 279 -9.98 0.09 -9.74
N PHE A 280 -10.16 -1.22 -9.65
CA PHE A 280 -9.07 -2.19 -9.66
C PHE A 280 -8.23 -2.10 -10.94
N MET A 281 -8.89 -2.17 -12.09
CA MET A 281 -8.22 -2.15 -13.39
C MET A 281 -7.45 -0.85 -13.61
N TYR A 282 -8.07 0.30 -13.36
CA TYR A 282 -7.43 1.61 -13.53
C TYR A 282 -6.21 1.77 -12.64
N GLN A 283 -6.29 1.35 -11.38
CA GLN A 283 -5.18 1.52 -10.45
C GLN A 283 -4.00 0.60 -10.75
N TYR A 284 -4.25 -0.64 -11.22
CA TYR A 284 -3.16 -1.51 -11.68
C TYR A 284 -2.53 -1.02 -12.98
N ASP A 285 -3.32 -0.42 -13.88
CA ASP A 285 -2.80 0.15 -15.13
C ASP A 285 -2.11 1.51 -14.93
N ALA A 286 -2.37 2.23 -13.84
CA ALA A 286 -1.72 3.52 -13.54
C ALA A 286 -0.19 3.46 -13.49
N SER A 287 0.38 2.27 -13.29
CA SER A 287 1.84 2.03 -13.33
C SER A 287 2.43 1.88 -14.74
N ARG A 288 1.62 1.99 -15.80
CA ARG A 288 2.01 1.63 -17.18
C ARG A 288 3.23 2.36 -17.73
N ASN A 289 3.48 3.57 -17.26
CA ASN A 289 4.57 4.45 -17.70
C ASN A 289 5.51 4.86 -16.56
N TYR A 290 5.44 4.17 -15.42
CA TYR A 290 6.35 4.42 -14.30
C TYR A 290 7.78 4.00 -14.64
N ASP A 291 8.71 4.92 -14.51
CA ASP A 291 10.16 4.68 -14.56
C ASP A 291 10.89 5.82 -13.83
N ALA A 292 11.40 5.56 -12.64
CA ALA A 292 12.16 6.53 -11.85
C ALA A 292 13.68 6.43 -12.07
N SER A 293 14.14 5.52 -12.92
CA SER A 293 15.59 5.22 -13.06
C SER A 293 16.42 6.39 -13.59
N LYS A 294 15.77 7.37 -14.25
CA LYS A 294 16.44 8.48 -14.96
C LYS A 294 16.64 9.73 -14.14
N GLY A 295 16.00 9.81 -12.96
CA GLY A 295 16.02 11.02 -12.12
C GLY A 295 16.50 10.78 -10.69
N LEU A 296 17.00 9.57 -10.37
CA LEU A 296 17.42 9.22 -9.01
C LEU A 296 18.51 10.12 -8.46
N ASP A 297 19.41 10.63 -9.31
CA ASP A 297 20.48 11.58 -8.97
C ASP A 297 19.98 12.97 -8.59
N LYS A 298 18.73 13.32 -8.96
CA LYS A 298 18.08 14.59 -8.60
C LYS A 298 17.54 14.59 -7.17
N ILE A 299 17.30 13.41 -6.59
CA ILE A 299 16.74 13.26 -5.25
C ILE A 299 17.73 13.81 -4.22
N ARG A 300 17.32 14.86 -3.48
CA ARG A 300 18.11 15.50 -2.43
C ARG A 300 17.82 14.93 -1.04
N ALA A 301 16.60 14.48 -0.82
CA ALA A 301 16.16 13.85 0.42
C ALA A 301 17.04 12.65 0.78
N ARG A 302 17.21 12.37 2.07
CA ARG A 302 17.79 11.11 2.52
C ARG A 302 16.79 9.98 2.23
N VAL A 303 17.24 8.86 1.69
CA VAL A 303 16.37 7.75 1.31
C VAL A 303 16.76 6.46 2.01
N LEU A 304 15.81 5.85 2.71
CA LEU A 304 15.91 4.47 3.16
C LEU A 304 14.93 3.61 2.36
N LEU A 305 15.47 2.73 1.51
CA LEU A 305 14.69 1.73 0.77
C LEU A 305 14.79 0.37 1.48
N ILE A 306 13.67 -0.23 1.82
CA ILE A 306 13.62 -1.56 2.45
C ILE A 306 12.74 -2.48 1.61
N ASN A 307 13.30 -3.58 1.12
CA ASN A 307 12.53 -4.63 0.44
C ASN A 307 12.65 -5.96 1.17
N PRO A 308 11.54 -6.70 1.37
CA PRO A 308 11.59 -8.06 1.88
C PRO A 308 12.28 -9.00 0.90
N GLN A 309 13.01 -9.98 1.42
CA GLN A 309 13.70 -10.98 0.60
C GLN A 309 12.72 -11.85 -0.20
N GLU A 310 11.55 -12.15 0.37
CA GLU A 310 10.52 -12.99 -0.23
C GLU A 310 9.48 -12.17 -1.04
N ASP A 311 9.80 -10.94 -1.42
CA ASP A 311 8.90 -10.11 -2.24
C ASP A 311 8.79 -10.64 -3.66
N PHE A 312 7.65 -11.23 -4.00
CA PHE A 312 7.40 -11.76 -5.33
C PHE A 312 7.23 -10.67 -6.41
N TRP A 313 6.72 -9.48 -6.02
CA TRP A 313 6.58 -8.34 -6.94
C TRP A 313 7.92 -7.71 -7.28
N ASN A 314 8.84 -7.65 -6.31
CA ASN A 314 10.15 -7.01 -6.40
C ASN A 314 11.25 -7.99 -5.96
N PRO A 315 11.52 -9.04 -6.76
CA PRO A 315 12.39 -10.13 -6.35
C PRO A 315 13.81 -9.65 -6.01
N ALA A 316 14.29 -10.05 -4.85
CA ALA A 316 15.62 -9.67 -4.36
C ALA A 316 16.75 -10.17 -5.26
N GLU A 317 16.57 -11.35 -5.87
CA GLU A 317 17.53 -11.98 -6.77
C GLU A 317 17.85 -11.16 -8.03
N LEU A 318 17.02 -10.16 -8.36
CA LEU A 318 17.32 -9.25 -9.48
C LEU A 318 18.43 -8.24 -9.15
N GLY A 319 18.72 -7.99 -7.85
CA GLY A 319 19.73 -7.01 -7.42
C GLY A 319 19.41 -5.56 -7.75
N ILE A 320 18.25 -5.28 -8.36
CA ILE A 320 17.90 -3.95 -8.92
C ILE A 320 17.83 -2.88 -7.84
N ALA A 321 17.17 -3.16 -6.70
CA ALA A 321 17.01 -2.17 -5.64
C ALA A 321 18.38 -1.72 -5.09
N GLU A 322 19.25 -2.66 -4.82
CA GLU A 322 20.60 -2.40 -4.31
C GLU A 322 21.47 -1.62 -5.32
N GLU A 323 21.34 -1.92 -6.60
CA GLU A 323 22.11 -1.25 -7.64
C GLU A 323 21.60 0.18 -7.90
N GLN A 324 20.28 0.35 -7.98
CA GLN A 324 19.70 1.63 -8.33
C GLN A 324 19.79 2.66 -7.18
N ILE A 325 19.67 2.23 -5.92
CA ILE A 325 19.75 3.16 -4.80
C ILE A 325 21.09 3.88 -4.68
N LYS A 326 22.16 3.30 -5.24
CA LYS A 326 23.50 3.92 -5.30
C LYS A 326 23.52 5.21 -6.11
N LYS A 327 22.55 5.42 -7.01
CA LYS A 327 22.40 6.66 -7.78
C LYS A 327 21.79 7.79 -6.95
N VAL A 328 21.11 7.48 -5.86
CA VAL A 328 20.59 8.48 -4.91
C VAL A 328 21.72 8.88 -3.97
N ARG A 329 22.09 10.16 -3.97
CA ARG A 329 23.25 10.67 -3.22
C ARG A 329 23.27 10.24 -1.75
N ASN A 330 22.12 10.24 -1.09
CA ASN A 330 21.96 9.90 0.32
C ASN A 330 21.05 8.67 0.46
N GLY A 331 21.18 7.70 -0.47
CA GLY A 331 20.37 6.49 -0.51
C GLY A 331 20.99 5.35 0.29
N LYS A 332 20.15 4.63 1.03
CA LYS A 332 20.51 3.39 1.72
C LYS A 332 19.50 2.30 1.37
N PHE A 333 19.98 1.10 1.07
CA PHE A 333 19.15 -0.08 0.84
C PHE A 333 19.28 -1.08 1.99
N VAL A 334 18.16 -1.70 2.35
CA VAL A 334 18.09 -2.83 3.29
C VAL A 334 17.30 -3.95 2.65
N LEU A 335 17.95 -5.09 2.44
CA LEU A 335 17.27 -6.34 2.15
C LEU A 335 16.80 -6.94 3.48
N LEU A 336 15.49 -6.98 3.68
CA LEU A 336 14.88 -7.44 4.92
C LEU A 336 14.68 -8.96 4.88
N SER A 337 15.44 -9.69 5.69
CA SER A 337 15.17 -11.10 5.99
C SER A 337 14.40 -11.18 7.31
N PHE A 338 13.22 -11.78 7.26
CA PHE A 338 12.33 -11.90 8.42
C PHE A 338 11.65 -13.26 8.43
N PRO A 339 11.82 -14.08 9.47
CA PRO A 339 11.34 -15.48 9.52
C PRO A 339 9.82 -15.63 9.32
N GLU A 340 9.05 -14.62 9.75
CA GLU A 340 7.60 -14.57 9.63
C GLU A 340 7.14 -13.65 8.49
N SER A 341 7.92 -13.61 7.41
CA SER A 341 7.67 -12.75 6.25
C SER A 341 6.28 -12.95 5.67
N TYR A 342 5.67 -11.85 5.28
CA TYR A 342 4.45 -11.78 4.47
C TYR A 342 4.77 -11.45 3.01
N GLY A 343 6.01 -11.71 2.58
CA GLY A 343 6.50 -11.34 1.26
C GLY A 343 6.35 -9.85 1.02
N HIS A 344 5.74 -9.49 -0.11
CA HIS A 344 5.48 -8.09 -0.44
C HIS A 344 4.82 -7.30 0.69
N TYR A 345 3.88 -7.91 1.42
CA TYR A 345 3.11 -7.24 2.47
C TYR A 345 3.82 -7.12 3.82
N THR A 346 5.09 -7.52 3.93
CA THR A 346 5.88 -7.34 5.14
C THR A 346 6.04 -5.87 5.54
N PHE A 347 5.82 -4.94 4.60
CA PHE A 347 5.79 -3.51 4.92
C PHE A 347 4.71 -3.12 5.94
N PHE A 348 3.63 -3.87 6.08
CA PHE A 348 2.63 -3.67 7.14
C PHE A 348 3.09 -4.12 8.52
N GLN A 349 4.16 -4.91 8.60
CA GLN A 349 4.70 -5.44 9.85
C GLN A 349 5.84 -4.54 10.34
N ALA A 350 5.51 -3.37 10.90
CA ALA A 350 6.50 -2.37 11.29
C ALA A 350 7.55 -2.93 12.25
N ALA A 351 7.18 -3.87 13.10
CA ALA A 351 8.09 -4.55 14.01
C ALA A 351 9.26 -5.26 13.30
N ALA A 352 9.07 -5.69 12.05
CA ALA A 352 10.11 -6.36 11.27
C ALA A 352 11.24 -5.42 10.85
N TRP A 353 10.93 -4.15 10.59
CA TRP A 353 11.86 -3.19 9.98
C TRP A 353 12.09 -1.92 10.81
N GLN A 354 11.33 -1.67 11.88
CA GLN A 354 11.44 -0.45 12.70
C GLN A 354 12.86 -0.15 13.18
N LYS A 355 13.69 -1.16 13.44
CA LYS A 355 15.08 -0.96 13.87
C LYS A 355 15.93 -0.22 12.84
N TYR A 356 15.76 -0.54 11.55
CA TYR A 356 16.47 0.14 10.47
C TYR A 356 15.95 1.56 10.27
N PHE A 357 14.66 1.75 10.49
CA PHE A 357 14.04 3.07 10.47
C PHE A 357 14.51 3.94 11.64
N ALA A 358 14.62 3.38 12.86
CA ALA A 358 15.17 4.10 14.02
C ALA A 358 16.61 4.56 13.78
N GLU A 359 17.46 3.70 13.19
CA GLU A 359 18.82 4.09 12.79
C GLU A 359 18.84 5.18 11.74
N PHE A 360 17.91 5.12 10.79
CA PHE A 360 17.79 6.13 9.74
C PHE A 360 17.36 7.48 10.30
N LEU A 361 16.36 7.54 11.17
CA LEU A 361 15.91 8.79 11.79
C LEU A 361 17.03 9.53 12.54
N LYS A 362 17.93 8.81 13.22
CA LYS A 362 19.11 9.43 13.87
C LYS A 362 20.04 10.16 12.89
N THR A 363 19.97 9.83 11.60
CA THR A 363 20.78 10.54 10.60
C THR A 363 20.15 11.88 10.19
N LEU A 364 18.89 12.14 10.59
CA LEU A 364 18.18 13.39 10.29
C LEU A 364 18.38 14.45 11.38
N GLU A 365 18.80 14.02 12.57
CA GLU A 365 19.20 14.90 13.69
C GLU A 365 20.58 15.52 13.38
#